data_ca800e7bc14cca67ea652567d945429e
#
_entry.id   ca800e7bc14cca67ea652567d945429e
#
_cell.length_a   1.000
_cell.length_b   1.000
_cell.length_c   1.000
_cell.angle_alpha   90.00
_cell.angle_beta   90.00
_cell.angle_gamma   90.00
#
_symmetry.space_group_name_H-M   'P 1'
#
loop_
_entity.id
_entity.type
_entity.pdbx_description
1 polymer ?
#
loop_
_entity_poly.entity_id
_entity_poly.type
_entity_poly.pdbx_seq_one_letter_code
_entity_poly.pdbx_strand_id
1 'polypeptide(L)'
;MRTVKISRRAFLTGLGLASTAALLSACNTVPASSHSGAAPSQPDSEAPASSAASEVPAQPILSVDEFPITDGSTACIPLIAQIMADTTGLDLETARSAVTTNTTAQAWRNLGLYGNNYGDSVKLIIAYEAPESVKEKLKADGDPLEQKAIGRDALVFIVNEDNPVQSLTRQQLKDIYAGTITNWKDVGGKDQEIIAFQRRADSGSQTLFQKLLIQGGPLMEAPTELAPTAMGELVDSIAEYNNSANAIGFSVYYYIDQMYSKPGLRLLAVDGVTPSNETIADQSYPLCNEFYAAILQDSAAGSPERRIYEWLSTDAGRSCIERSGYVAVQ
;
A
#
# COMPACT_ATOMS: atom_id res chain seq x y z
N MET A 1 17.58 -19.72 -19.85
CA MET A 1 17.59 -18.25 -19.66
C MET A 1 18.65 -17.94 -18.62
N ARG A 2 19.65 -17.12 -18.94
CA ARG A 2 20.75 -16.80 -18.03
C ARG A 2 20.28 -15.70 -17.07
N THR A 3 20.18 -16.01 -15.80
CA THR A 3 19.97 -15.04 -14.72
C THR A 3 21.25 -14.22 -14.54
N VAL A 4 21.16 -12.91 -14.70
CA VAL A 4 22.25 -11.98 -14.42
C VAL A 4 22.27 -11.76 -12.92
N LYS A 5 23.28 -12.29 -12.24
CA LYS A 5 23.56 -11.98 -10.83
C LYS A 5 24.19 -10.58 -10.78
N ILE A 6 23.46 -9.61 -10.23
CA ILE A 6 24.02 -8.30 -9.88
C ILE A 6 24.68 -8.43 -8.52
N SER A 7 26.01 -8.37 -8.49
CA SER A 7 26.80 -8.40 -7.26
C SER A 7 26.66 -7.08 -6.51
N ARG A 8 26.42 -7.15 -5.17
CA ARG A 8 26.33 -6.01 -4.24
C ARG A 8 27.50 -5.02 -4.30
N ARG A 9 28.63 -5.38 -4.91
CA ARG A 9 29.81 -4.52 -5.06
C ARG A 9 29.77 -3.52 -6.21
N ALA A 10 28.77 -3.59 -7.10
CA ALA A 10 28.68 -2.70 -8.27
C ALA A 10 27.94 -1.39 -8.01
N PHE A 11 27.34 -1.18 -6.84
CA PHE A 11 26.47 -0.03 -6.56
C PHE A 11 27.21 1.21 -5.98
N LEU A 12 28.48 1.08 -5.59
CA LEU A 12 29.23 2.16 -4.90
C LEU A 12 30.21 2.95 -5.76
N THR A 13 30.26 2.77 -7.08
CA THR A 13 31.27 3.43 -7.94
C THR A 13 30.70 4.25 -9.10
N GLY A 14 29.53 4.82 -8.98
CA GLY A 14 28.85 5.55 -10.05
C GLY A 14 28.45 7.01 -9.74
N LEU A 15 29.19 7.74 -8.90
CA LEU A 15 28.97 9.18 -8.69
C LEU A 15 30.28 9.94 -8.92
N GLY A 16 30.41 10.52 -10.09
CA GLY A 16 31.47 11.46 -10.37
C GLY A 16 31.34 12.14 -11.73
N LEU A 17 31.27 13.49 -11.67
CA LEU A 17 31.57 14.46 -12.74
C LEU A 17 30.44 14.72 -13.76
N ALA A 18 30.13 15.95 -14.13
CA ALA A 18 30.60 17.34 -13.86
C ALA A 18 29.56 18.32 -14.43
N SER A 19 29.37 19.38 -13.73
CA SER A 19 29.55 20.82 -14.05
C SER A 19 29.43 21.27 -15.51
N THR A 20 28.62 22.29 -15.79
CA THR A 20 29.01 23.70 -16.00
C THR A 20 27.82 24.57 -16.39
N ALA A 21 27.61 25.55 -15.67
CA ALA A 21 27.31 26.97 -15.81
C ALA A 21 26.99 27.56 -17.20
N ALA A 22 25.91 28.36 -17.24
CA ALA A 22 25.89 29.63 -17.97
C ALA A 22 24.84 30.56 -17.39
N LEU A 23 25.33 31.66 -16.88
CA LEU A 23 24.64 32.90 -16.48
C LEU A 23 24.15 33.63 -17.73
N LEU A 24 22.94 34.18 -17.70
CA LEU A 24 22.66 35.45 -18.40
C LEU A 24 21.65 36.28 -17.61
N SER A 25 22.15 37.43 -17.22
CA SER A 25 21.53 38.58 -16.56
C SER A 25 20.69 39.38 -17.56
N ALA A 26 19.54 39.87 -17.13
CA ALA A 26 18.95 41.07 -17.70
C ALA A 26 18.12 41.79 -16.64
N CYS A 27 18.64 42.93 -16.23
CA CYS A 27 17.95 43.97 -15.47
C CYS A 27 16.84 44.62 -16.30
N ASN A 28 15.72 44.99 -15.68
CA ASN A 28 15.05 46.22 -16.05
C ASN A 28 14.34 46.89 -14.86
N THR A 29 14.40 48.17 -14.85
CA THR A 29 14.26 49.16 -13.80
C THR A 29 12.81 49.61 -13.57
N VAL A 30 12.59 50.09 -12.35
CA VAL A 30 11.42 50.74 -11.72
C VAL A 30 11.02 52.04 -12.43
N PRO A 31 9.77 52.59 -12.23
CA PRO A 31 9.67 53.62 -11.22
C PRO A 31 8.48 53.57 -10.24
N ALA A 32 8.73 54.18 -9.09
CA ALA A 32 7.82 54.36 -7.98
C ALA A 32 6.74 55.43 -8.23
N SER A 33 5.59 55.26 -7.60
CA SER A 33 4.68 56.35 -7.26
C SER A 33 4.06 56.10 -5.90
N SER A 34 4.26 57.05 -5.04
CA SER A 34 3.75 57.23 -3.68
C SER A 34 2.27 57.58 -3.65
N HIS A 35 1.49 56.97 -2.76
CA HIS A 35 0.38 57.67 -2.06
C HIS A 35 0.14 57.06 -0.68
N SER A 36 0.15 57.93 0.28
CA SER A 36 -0.15 57.74 1.70
C SER A 36 -1.63 57.54 1.97
N GLY A 37 -1.97 56.66 2.92
CA GLY A 37 -3.31 56.54 3.48
C GLY A 37 -3.28 55.70 4.76
N ALA A 38 -3.70 56.28 5.86
CA ALA A 38 -3.61 55.84 7.24
C ALA A 38 -4.41 54.55 7.53
N ALA A 39 -3.92 53.84 8.55
CA ALA A 39 -4.50 52.64 9.15
C ALA A 39 -5.86 52.87 9.84
N PRO A 40 -6.64 51.77 10.09
CA PRO A 40 -6.84 51.43 11.48
C PRO A 40 -6.52 49.96 11.80
N SER A 41 -6.10 49.80 13.03
CA SER A 41 -5.76 48.60 13.77
C SER A 41 -6.82 47.54 13.77
N GLN A 42 -6.45 46.28 13.47
CA GLN A 42 -7.22 45.09 13.80
C GLN A 42 -6.51 44.29 14.89
N PRO A 43 -7.25 43.63 15.77
CA PRO A 43 -6.67 42.87 16.86
C PRO A 43 -6.08 41.54 16.36
N ASP A 44 -4.94 41.22 16.91
CA ASP A 44 -4.23 39.96 16.75
C ASP A 44 -5.16 38.74 17.08
N SER A 45 -5.45 37.96 16.07
CA SER A 45 -5.97 36.59 16.26
C SER A 45 -4.76 35.66 16.15
N GLU A 46 -4.23 35.28 17.30
CA GLU A 46 -3.28 34.17 17.39
C GLU A 46 -3.93 32.90 16.87
N ALA A 47 -3.48 32.43 15.70
CA ALA A 47 -3.71 31.07 15.28
C ALA A 47 -2.96 30.12 16.23
N PRO A 48 -3.55 29.03 16.69
CA PRO A 48 -2.81 28.08 17.51
C PRO A 48 -1.67 27.50 16.70
N ALA A 49 -0.44 27.74 17.16
CA ALA A 49 0.74 27.09 16.67
C ALA A 49 0.57 25.57 16.85
N SER A 50 0.37 24.86 15.77
CA SER A 50 0.53 23.43 15.74
C SER A 50 1.95 23.13 16.22
N SER A 51 2.10 22.65 17.43
CA SER A 51 3.35 22.10 17.93
C SER A 51 3.64 20.81 17.15
N ALA A 52 4.32 20.94 16.02
CA ALA A 52 5.05 19.82 15.46
C ALA A 52 6.10 19.44 16.50
N ALA A 53 5.80 18.40 17.29
CA ALA A 53 6.79 17.76 18.12
C ALA A 53 7.91 17.31 17.17
N SER A 54 9.07 17.95 17.29
CA SER A 54 10.30 17.54 16.62
C SER A 54 10.70 16.21 17.27
N GLU A 55 10.22 15.10 16.73
CA GLU A 55 10.66 13.77 17.16
C GLU A 55 12.14 13.64 16.81
N VAL A 56 12.96 13.50 17.85
CA VAL A 56 14.36 13.11 17.68
C VAL A 56 14.36 11.77 16.95
N PRO A 57 15.02 11.63 15.78
CA PRO A 57 15.06 10.36 15.08
C PRO A 57 15.55 9.27 16.02
N ALA A 58 14.81 8.18 16.14
CA ALA A 58 15.27 7.02 16.91
C ALA A 58 16.65 6.61 16.37
N GLN A 59 17.59 6.28 17.27
CA GLN A 59 18.91 5.82 16.84
C GLN A 59 18.77 4.56 15.99
N PRO A 60 19.48 4.46 14.84
CA PRO A 60 19.46 3.26 14.03
C PRO A 60 19.76 2.02 14.87
N ILE A 61 18.97 0.96 14.67
CA ILE A 61 19.18 -0.32 15.36
C ILE A 61 20.03 -1.29 14.55
N LEU A 62 20.22 -1.03 13.25
CA LEU A 62 21.00 -1.83 12.30
C LEU A 62 21.91 -0.92 11.49
N SER A 63 23.00 -1.46 10.95
CA SER A 63 23.66 -0.86 9.79
C SER A 63 22.90 -1.19 8.51
N VAL A 64 23.15 -0.45 7.42
CA VAL A 64 22.52 -0.70 6.11
C VAL A 64 22.81 -2.10 5.58
N ASP A 65 24.04 -2.58 5.78
CA ASP A 65 24.47 -3.91 5.32
C ASP A 65 23.82 -5.07 6.12
N GLU A 66 23.34 -4.79 7.35
CA GLU A 66 22.63 -5.76 8.17
C GLU A 66 21.13 -5.85 7.85
N PHE A 67 20.59 -4.91 7.06
CA PHE A 67 19.14 -4.96 6.76
C PHE A 67 18.80 -6.28 6.05
N PRO A 68 17.85 -7.08 6.60
CA PRO A 68 17.59 -8.42 6.08
C PRO A 68 16.94 -8.36 4.70
N ILE A 69 17.13 -9.43 3.91
CA ILE A 69 16.39 -9.60 2.67
C ILE A 69 14.91 -9.66 3.00
N THR A 70 14.19 -8.61 2.56
CA THR A 70 12.78 -8.40 2.89
C THR A 70 11.94 -8.50 1.61
N ASP A 71 10.79 -9.19 1.71
CA ASP A 71 9.77 -9.27 0.67
C ASP A 71 8.42 -8.79 1.22
N GLY A 72 7.41 -8.71 0.39
CA GLY A 72 6.09 -8.26 0.86
C GLY A 72 5.07 -8.08 -0.23
N SER A 73 3.93 -7.54 0.17
CA SER A 73 2.90 -7.11 -0.77
C SER A 73 3.30 -5.79 -1.44
N THR A 74 2.94 -5.62 -2.71
CA THR A 74 3.21 -4.38 -3.46
C THR A 74 2.75 -3.13 -2.71
N ALA A 75 1.58 -3.18 -2.10
CA ALA A 75 1.08 -2.06 -1.31
C ALA A 75 1.85 -1.82 0.00
N CYS A 76 2.77 -2.70 0.41
CA CYS A 76 3.63 -2.51 1.58
C CYS A 76 5.02 -1.94 1.23
N ILE A 77 5.32 -1.68 -0.05
CA ILE A 77 6.62 -1.13 -0.48
C ILE A 77 6.99 0.16 0.27
N PRO A 78 6.10 1.17 0.41
CA PRO A 78 6.45 2.39 1.11
C PRO A 78 6.76 2.16 2.60
N LEU A 79 6.03 1.25 3.25
CA LEU A 79 6.29 0.89 4.64
C LEU A 79 7.62 0.15 4.81
N ILE A 80 7.95 -0.81 3.93
CA ILE A 80 9.24 -1.51 3.97
C ILE A 80 10.38 -0.51 3.82
N ALA A 81 10.25 0.47 2.91
CA ALA A 81 11.23 1.53 2.73
C ALA A 81 11.38 2.41 3.98
N GLN A 82 10.26 2.75 4.63
CA GLN A 82 10.29 3.52 5.87
C GLN A 82 10.93 2.73 7.02
N ILE A 83 10.61 1.43 7.14
CA ILE A 83 11.25 0.53 8.12
C ILE A 83 12.76 0.49 7.87
N MET A 84 13.20 0.35 6.62
CA MET A 84 14.62 0.38 6.28
C MET A 84 15.26 1.71 6.69
N ALA A 85 14.66 2.83 6.33
CA ALA A 85 15.17 4.16 6.67
C ALA A 85 15.29 4.36 8.19
N ASP A 86 14.22 4.06 8.94
CA ASP A 86 14.17 4.29 10.39
C ASP A 86 15.13 3.36 11.15
N THR A 87 15.28 2.12 10.70
CA THR A 87 16.08 1.12 11.41
C THR A 87 17.57 1.18 11.08
N THR A 88 17.93 1.78 9.92
CA THR A 88 19.34 1.83 9.46
C THR A 88 19.90 3.24 9.39
N GLY A 89 19.05 4.27 9.45
CA GLY A 89 19.46 5.66 9.21
C GLY A 89 19.71 6.02 7.74
N LEU A 90 19.33 5.12 6.80
CA LEU A 90 19.37 5.40 5.37
C LEU A 90 18.34 6.48 5.03
N ASP A 91 18.64 7.38 4.10
CA ASP A 91 17.63 8.31 3.64
C ASP A 91 16.48 7.58 2.92
N LEU A 92 15.25 8.10 3.09
CA LEU A 92 14.04 7.45 2.63
C LEU A 92 13.98 7.27 1.11
N GLU A 93 14.52 8.20 0.33
CA GLU A 93 14.52 8.11 -1.14
C GLU A 93 15.41 6.97 -1.62
N THR A 94 16.59 6.86 -1.02
CA THR A 94 17.49 5.72 -1.26
C THR A 94 16.85 4.40 -0.83
N ALA A 95 16.20 4.38 0.34
CA ALA A 95 15.48 3.19 0.82
C ALA A 95 14.35 2.78 -0.15
N ARG A 96 13.54 3.74 -0.63
CA ARG A 96 12.49 3.49 -1.63
C ARG A 96 13.04 2.88 -2.93
N SER A 97 14.18 3.36 -3.37
CA SER A 97 14.83 2.84 -4.59
C SER A 97 15.40 1.43 -4.42
N ALA A 98 15.70 1.02 -3.19
CA ALA A 98 16.26 -0.29 -2.87
C ALA A 98 15.20 -1.39 -2.66
N VAL A 99 13.96 -1.02 -2.32
CA VAL A 99 12.91 -1.99 -2.00
C VAL A 99 12.23 -2.50 -3.25
N THR A 100 12.19 -3.82 -3.38
CA THR A 100 11.41 -4.54 -4.38
C THR A 100 10.62 -5.64 -3.70
N THR A 101 9.41 -5.93 -4.17
CA THR A 101 8.56 -6.99 -3.63
C THR A 101 8.04 -7.90 -4.74
N ASN A 102 7.58 -9.08 -4.33
CA ASN A 102 6.83 -10.00 -5.17
C ASN A 102 5.31 -9.79 -5.00
N THR A 103 4.51 -10.78 -5.41
CA THR A 103 3.08 -10.82 -5.02
C THR A 103 2.95 -11.28 -3.56
N THR A 104 1.82 -10.97 -2.93
CA THR A 104 1.54 -11.42 -1.56
C THR A 104 1.76 -12.92 -1.40
N ALA A 105 1.17 -13.74 -2.29
CA ALA A 105 1.33 -15.19 -2.23
C ALA A 105 2.79 -15.63 -2.36
N GLN A 106 3.56 -14.98 -3.23
CA GLN A 106 4.97 -15.33 -3.45
C GLN A 106 5.84 -14.92 -2.27
N ALA A 107 5.58 -13.77 -1.64
CA ALA A 107 6.32 -13.34 -0.45
C ALA A 107 6.20 -14.37 0.69
N TRP A 108 4.99 -14.85 0.97
CA TRP A 108 4.77 -15.90 1.97
C TRP A 108 5.48 -17.22 1.62
N ARG A 109 5.46 -17.63 0.34
CA ARG A 109 6.21 -18.81 -0.11
C ARG A 109 7.71 -18.63 0.03
N ASN A 110 8.23 -17.47 -0.34
CA ASN A 110 9.67 -17.16 -0.26
C ASN A 110 10.19 -17.26 1.17
N LEU A 111 9.44 -16.79 2.15
CA LEU A 111 9.81 -16.91 3.55
C LEU A 111 9.62 -18.36 4.06
N GLY A 112 8.43 -18.93 3.95
CA GLY A 112 8.06 -20.15 4.64
C GLY A 112 8.52 -21.43 3.95
N LEU A 113 8.45 -21.48 2.60
CA LEU A 113 8.75 -22.70 1.85
C LEU A 113 10.19 -22.77 1.35
N TYR A 114 10.84 -21.63 1.17
CA TYR A 114 12.18 -21.53 0.57
C TYR A 114 13.20 -20.87 1.49
N GLY A 115 12.78 -20.34 2.64
CA GLY A 115 13.62 -19.53 3.54
C GLY A 115 14.86 -20.24 4.09
N ASN A 116 14.85 -21.57 4.18
CA ASN A 116 15.94 -22.36 4.77
C ASN A 116 16.93 -22.95 3.74
N ASN A 117 16.68 -22.82 2.43
CA ASN A 117 17.43 -23.57 1.43
C ASN A 117 18.53 -22.78 0.70
N TYR A 118 18.57 -21.45 0.86
CA TYR A 118 19.53 -20.60 0.12
C TYR A 118 20.07 -19.50 1.05
N GLY A 119 21.37 -19.26 1.01
CA GLY A 119 22.05 -18.23 1.81
C GLY A 119 21.55 -16.80 1.58
N ASP A 120 20.92 -16.54 0.44
CA ASP A 120 20.28 -15.26 0.07
C ASP A 120 18.75 -15.35 0.15
N SER A 121 18.22 -16.05 1.13
CA SER A 121 16.77 -16.24 1.30
C SER A 121 16.10 -15.04 1.98
N VAL A 122 14.81 -14.85 1.70
CA VAL A 122 13.96 -13.88 2.41
C VAL A 122 13.93 -14.23 3.90
N LYS A 123 14.14 -13.23 4.76
CA LYS A 123 14.19 -13.36 6.23
C LYS A 123 13.04 -12.66 6.93
N LEU A 124 12.47 -11.65 6.29
CA LEU A 124 11.37 -10.84 6.81
C LEU A 124 10.36 -10.60 5.70
N ILE A 125 9.09 -10.66 6.01
CA ILE A 125 8.04 -10.16 5.11
C ILE A 125 7.15 -9.14 5.81
N ILE A 126 6.69 -8.16 5.03
CA ILE A 126 5.63 -7.22 5.38
C ILE A 126 4.52 -7.38 4.33
N ALA A 127 3.43 -8.05 4.70
CA ALA A 127 2.45 -8.48 3.70
C ALA A 127 1.03 -8.56 4.25
N TYR A 128 0.06 -8.45 3.34
CA TYR A 128 -1.31 -8.87 3.62
C TYR A 128 -1.37 -10.38 3.82
N GLU A 129 -2.51 -10.86 4.27
CA GLU A 129 -2.73 -12.27 4.58
C GLU A 129 -2.40 -13.20 3.41
N ALA A 130 -1.80 -14.34 3.72
CA ALA A 130 -1.53 -15.38 2.73
C ALA A 130 -2.83 -15.96 2.14
N PRO A 131 -2.88 -16.27 0.83
CA PRO A 131 -3.97 -17.06 0.26
C PRO A 131 -4.12 -18.41 0.95
N GLU A 132 -5.35 -18.94 1.00
CA GLU A 132 -5.63 -20.20 1.70
C GLU A 132 -4.77 -21.36 1.21
N SER A 133 -4.56 -21.48 -0.10
CA SER A 133 -3.68 -22.51 -0.69
C SER A 133 -2.22 -22.42 -0.21
N VAL A 134 -1.75 -21.22 0.15
CA VAL A 134 -0.41 -21.03 0.72
C VAL A 134 -0.40 -21.41 2.20
N LYS A 135 -1.44 -21.03 2.96
CA LYS A 135 -1.58 -21.41 4.37
C LYS A 135 -1.65 -22.92 4.55
N GLU A 136 -2.46 -23.60 3.72
CA GLU A 136 -2.57 -25.08 3.73
C GLU A 136 -1.21 -25.73 3.48
N LYS A 137 -0.45 -25.20 2.51
CA LYS A 137 0.89 -25.71 2.22
C LYS A 137 1.88 -25.46 3.37
N LEU A 138 1.91 -24.25 3.92
CA LEU A 138 2.73 -23.93 5.08
C LEU A 138 2.41 -24.83 6.26
N LYS A 139 1.12 -25.05 6.55
CA LYS A 139 0.67 -25.95 7.62
C LYS A 139 1.09 -27.39 7.36
N ALA A 140 1.01 -27.88 6.13
CA ALA A 140 1.47 -29.21 5.76
C ALA A 140 2.97 -29.39 5.96
N ASP A 141 3.75 -28.33 5.79
CA ASP A 141 5.21 -28.31 5.97
C ASP A 141 5.63 -27.95 7.42
N GLY A 142 4.69 -27.89 8.37
CA GLY A 142 4.96 -27.67 9.80
C GLY A 142 4.85 -26.21 10.27
N ASP A 143 4.42 -25.28 9.39
CA ASP A 143 4.23 -23.86 9.67
C ASP A 143 5.40 -23.22 10.43
N PRO A 144 6.55 -23.05 9.79
CA PRO A 144 7.77 -22.59 10.46
C PRO A 144 7.79 -21.07 10.72
N LEU A 145 6.64 -20.42 10.67
CA LEU A 145 6.54 -18.95 10.69
C LEU A 145 6.08 -18.43 12.05
N GLU A 146 6.68 -17.32 12.44
CA GLU A 146 6.18 -16.43 13.48
C GLU A 146 5.68 -15.16 12.82
N GLN A 147 4.41 -14.81 13.07
CA GLN A 147 3.79 -13.62 12.47
C GLN A 147 3.00 -12.83 13.50
N LYS A 148 2.90 -11.52 13.27
CA LYS A 148 2.03 -10.63 14.04
C LYS A 148 1.40 -9.58 13.14
N ALA A 149 0.18 -9.16 13.48
CA ALA A 149 -0.43 -7.99 12.89
C ALA A 149 0.36 -6.74 13.31
N ILE A 150 0.67 -5.87 12.35
CA ILE A 150 1.39 -4.60 12.60
C ILE A 150 0.59 -3.40 12.18
N GLY A 151 -0.40 -3.57 11.29
CA GLY A 151 -1.25 -2.49 10.83
C GLY A 151 -2.55 -3.00 10.26
N ARG A 152 -3.42 -2.04 9.95
CA ARG A 152 -4.75 -2.29 9.38
C ARG A 152 -4.91 -1.51 8.09
N ASP A 153 -5.61 -2.13 7.14
CA ASP A 153 -6.02 -1.55 5.86
C ASP A 153 -7.43 -2.07 5.54
N ALA A 154 -7.95 -1.79 4.38
CA ALA A 154 -9.28 -2.23 3.98
C ALA A 154 -9.34 -2.65 2.51
N LEU A 155 -10.22 -3.61 2.21
CA LEU A 155 -10.67 -3.87 0.86
C LEU A 155 -11.64 -2.77 0.44
N VAL A 156 -11.32 -2.05 -0.64
CA VAL A 156 -12.15 -0.96 -1.16
C VAL A 156 -12.58 -1.21 -2.59
N PHE A 157 -13.71 -0.62 -2.96
CA PHE A 157 -14.26 -0.70 -4.32
C PHE A 157 -14.11 0.64 -5.03
N ILE A 158 -13.77 0.55 -6.32
CA ILE A 158 -13.42 1.69 -7.16
C ILE A 158 -14.38 1.71 -8.34
N VAL A 159 -14.89 2.88 -8.63
CA VAL A 159 -15.66 3.18 -9.87
C VAL A 159 -15.13 4.45 -10.50
N ASN A 160 -15.48 4.67 -11.77
CA ASN A 160 -15.27 5.96 -12.41
C ASN A 160 -16.20 7.02 -11.75
N GLU A 161 -15.74 8.27 -11.66
CA GLU A 161 -16.53 9.37 -11.06
C GLU A 161 -17.84 9.66 -11.80
N ASP A 162 -17.93 9.34 -13.11
CA ASP A 162 -19.16 9.45 -13.91
C ASP A 162 -20.25 8.43 -13.53
N ASN A 163 -19.91 7.43 -12.72
CA ASN A 163 -20.88 6.48 -12.18
C ASN A 163 -21.67 7.16 -11.05
N PRO A 164 -23.02 7.25 -11.13
CA PRO A 164 -23.80 7.96 -10.11
C PRO A 164 -23.94 7.22 -8.78
N VAL A 165 -23.63 5.91 -8.74
CA VAL A 165 -23.77 5.09 -7.52
C VAL A 165 -22.70 5.48 -6.51
N GLN A 166 -23.11 5.94 -5.32
CA GLN A 166 -22.20 6.40 -4.27
C GLN A 166 -21.89 5.33 -3.23
N SER A 167 -22.81 4.38 -3.05
CA SER A 167 -22.70 3.33 -2.03
C SER A 167 -23.34 2.05 -2.52
N LEU A 168 -22.75 0.92 -2.14
CA LEU A 168 -23.32 -0.42 -2.32
C LEU A 168 -23.30 -1.16 -0.99
N THR A 169 -24.32 -1.98 -0.76
CA THR A 169 -24.27 -2.93 0.36
C THR A 169 -23.33 -4.08 0.04
N ARG A 170 -22.81 -4.74 1.07
CA ARG A 170 -22.01 -5.98 0.90
C ARG A 170 -22.79 -7.04 0.14
N GLN A 171 -24.11 -7.12 0.31
CA GLN A 171 -24.93 -8.07 -0.44
C GLN A 171 -24.99 -7.70 -1.92
N GLN A 172 -25.22 -6.43 -2.27
CA GLN A 172 -25.18 -5.98 -3.66
C GLN A 172 -23.82 -6.25 -4.32
N LEU A 173 -22.73 -6.00 -3.61
CA LEU A 173 -21.40 -6.34 -4.09
C LEU A 173 -21.24 -7.85 -4.35
N LYS A 174 -21.70 -8.71 -3.41
CA LYS A 174 -21.72 -10.17 -3.63
C LYS A 174 -22.53 -10.55 -4.87
N ASP A 175 -23.71 -9.98 -5.03
CA ASP A 175 -24.61 -10.28 -6.15
C ASP A 175 -24.05 -9.80 -7.50
N ILE A 176 -23.35 -8.67 -7.52
CA ILE A 176 -22.62 -8.18 -8.71
C ILE A 176 -21.54 -9.19 -9.10
N TYR A 177 -20.68 -9.58 -8.16
CA TYR A 177 -19.58 -10.49 -8.46
C TYR A 177 -20.00 -11.96 -8.61
N ALA A 178 -21.21 -12.32 -8.19
CA ALA A 178 -21.84 -13.58 -8.50
C ALA A 178 -22.55 -13.59 -9.88
N GLY A 179 -22.65 -12.42 -10.54
CA GLY A 179 -23.38 -12.27 -11.81
C GLY A 179 -24.89 -12.26 -11.67
N THR A 180 -25.43 -12.10 -10.46
CA THR A 180 -26.88 -11.99 -10.19
C THR A 180 -27.39 -10.59 -10.50
N ILE A 181 -26.61 -9.56 -10.14
CA ILE A 181 -26.83 -8.17 -10.54
C ILE A 181 -25.84 -7.84 -11.66
N THR A 182 -26.36 -7.57 -12.84
CA THR A 182 -25.56 -7.32 -14.05
C THR A 182 -25.77 -5.93 -14.65
N ASN A 183 -26.66 -5.14 -14.07
CA ASN A 183 -26.99 -3.81 -14.58
C ASN A 183 -26.98 -2.78 -13.43
N TRP A 184 -26.36 -1.63 -13.66
CA TRP A 184 -26.24 -0.57 -12.67
C TRP A 184 -27.61 -0.02 -12.22
N LYS A 185 -28.65 -0.06 -13.07
CA LYS A 185 -30.00 0.40 -12.69
C LYS A 185 -30.58 -0.36 -11.50
N ASP A 186 -30.18 -1.63 -11.33
CA ASP A 186 -30.69 -2.49 -10.26
C ASP A 186 -30.13 -2.06 -8.87
N VAL A 187 -29.13 -1.20 -8.88
CA VAL A 187 -28.49 -0.62 -7.69
C VAL A 187 -28.52 0.92 -7.68
N GLY A 188 -29.42 1.53 -8.44
CA GLY A 188 -29.65 2.98 -8.46
C GLY A 188 -28.76 3.76 -9.43
N GLY A 189 -28.07 3.07 -10.33
CA GLY A 189 -27.27 3.67 -11.39
C GLY A 189 -28.02 3.86 -12.72
N LYS A 190 -27.26 4.09 -13.78
CA LYS A 190 -27.76 4.20 -15.15
C LYS A 190 -28.16 2.81 -15.69
N ASP A 191 -29.01 2.75 -16.73
CA ASP A 191 -29.31 1.50 -17.43
C ASP A 191 -28.13 1.10 -18.33
N GLN A 192 -27.15 0.48 -17.69
CA GLN A 192 -25.87 0.06 -18.29
C GLN A 192 -25.39 -1.22 -17.64
N GLU A 193 -24.79 -2.11 -18.43
CA GLU A 193 -24.19 -3.34 -17.95
C GLU A 193 -23.03 -3.05 -16.99
N ILE A 194 -22.89 -3.85 -15.92
CA ILE A 194 -21.78 -3.78 -14.97
C ILE A 194 -20.61 -4.56 -15.52
N ILE A 195 -19.44 -3.92 -15.61
CA ILE A 195 -18.16 -4.54 -15.96
C ILE A 195 -17.36 -4.75 -14.68
N ALA A 196 -17.42 -5.95 -14.13
CA ALA A 196 -16.80 -6.27 -12.83
C ALA A 196 -15.40 -6.87 -13.01
N PHE A 197 -14.39 -6.08 -12.69
CA PHE A 197 -12.98 -6.50 -12.71
C PHE A 197 -12.65 -7.33 -11.47
N GLN A 198 -11.84 -8.36 -11.65
CA GLN A 198 -11.27 -9.16 -10.57
C GLN A 198 -9.73 -9.09 -10.63
N ARG A 199 -9.09 -9.80 -9.73
CA ARG A 199 -7.63 -9.95 -9.70
C ARG A 199 -7.27 -11.43 -9.77
N ARG A 200 -6.03 -11.73 -10.14
CA ARG A 200 -5.54 -13.11 -10.14
C ARG A 200 -5.46 -13.67 -8.72
N ALA A 201 -5.55 -14.99 -8.60
CA ALA A 201 -5.61 -15.68 -7.30
C ALA A 201 -4.38 -15.49 -6.40
N ASP A 202 -3.22 -15.12 -6.96
CA ASP A 202 -1.99 -14.81 -6.22
C ASP A 202 -1.90 -13.36 -5.72
N SER A 203 -2.88 -12.52 -6.03
CA SER A 203 -2.99 -11.14 -5.59
C SER A 203 -3.50 -11.05 -4.15
N GLY A 204 -2.87 -10.20 -3.33
CA GLY A 204 -3.35 -9.90 -1.97
C GLY A 204 -4.75 -9.33 -1.94
N SER A 205 -5.11 -8.43 -2.87
CA SER A 205 -6.47 -7.88 -2.94
C SER A 205 -7.51 -8.94 -3.32
N GLN A 206 -7.17 -9.94 -4.15
CA GLN A 206 -8.06 -11.07 -4.45
C GLN A 206 -8.25 -11.96 -3.21
N THR A 207 -7.19 -12.20 -2.46
CA THR A 207 -7.27 -12.94 -1.19
C THR A 207 -8.22 -12.25 -0.21
N LEU A 208 -8.07 -10.92 -0.04
CA LEU A 208 -8.95 -10.14 0.83
C LEU A 208 -10.39 -10.13 0.33
N PHE A 209 -10.58 -9.97 -0.98
CA PHE A 209 -11.91 -10.00 -1.60
C PHE A 209 -12.63 -11.33 -1.34
N GLN A 210 -11.94 -12.45 -1.52
CA GLN A 210 -12.51 -13.77 -1.23
C GLN A 210 -12.81 -13.96 0.26
N LYS A 211 -11.91 -13.52 1.14
CA LYS A 211 -12.05 -13.65 2.60
C LYS A 211 -13.14 -12.74 3.15
N LEU A 212 -13.11 -11.45 2.84
CA LEU A 212 -13.93 -10.44 3.50
C LEU A 212 -15.32 -10.30 2.88
N LEU A 213 -15.42 -10.46 1.55
CA LEU A 213 -16.68 -10.29 0.85
C LEU A 213 -17.30 -11.63 0.44
N ILE A 214 -16.64 -12.44 -0.37
CA ILE A 214 -17.25 -13.64 -0.99
C ILE A 214 -17.51 -14.72 0.04
N GLN A 215 -16.55 -15.01 0.92
CA GLN A 215 -16.73 -15.95 2.06
C GLN A 215 -17.20 -17.35 1.63
N GLY A 216 -16.64 -17.86 0.53
CA GLY A 216 -17.03 -19.15 -0.05
C GLY A 216 -18.35 -19.16 -0.83
N GLY A 217 -18.99 -17.99 -0.99
CA GLY A 217 -20.16 -17.81 -1.82
C GLY A 217 -19.87 -17.90 -3.32
N PRO A 218 -20.90 -17.82 -4.16
CA PRO A 218 -20.74 -17.88 -5.61
C PRO A 218 -19.93 -16.70 -6.11
N LEU A 219 -19.04 -16.97 -7.06
CA LEU A 219 -18.20 -15.99 -7.74
C LEU A 219 -18.18 -16.36 -9.23
N MET A 220 -18.53 -15.39 -10.09
CA MET A 220 -18.41 -15.58 -11.53
C MET A 220 -16.94 -15.65 -11.94
N GLU A 221 -16.64 -16.45 -12.95
CA GLU A 221 -15.33 -16.45 -13.57
C GLU A 221 -15.18 -15.16 -14.39
N ALA A 222 -14.15 -14.36 -14.05
CA ALA A 222 -13.86 -13.16 -14.82
C ALA A 222 -13.14 -13.56 -16.12
N PRO A 223 -13.54 -13.00 -17.29
CA PRO A 223 -12.73 -13.10 -18.49
C PRO A 223 -11.30 -12.62 -18.24
N THR A 224 -10.34 -13.17 -18.98
CA THR A 224 -8.90 -12.86 -18.76
C THR A 224 -8.60 -11.37 -18.85
N GLU A 225 -9.27 -10.66 -19.74
CA GLU A 225 -9.16 -9.20 -19.94
C GLU A 225 -9.70 -8.37 -18.76
N LEU A 226 -10.56 -8.98 -17.93
CA LEU A 226 -11.10 -8.36 -16.71
C LEU A 226 -10.39 -8.84 -15.44
N ALA A 227 -9.24 -9.53 -15.57
CA ALA A 227 -8.43 -10.02 -14.47
C ALA A 227 -6.96 -9.59 -14.65
N PRO A 228 -6.65 -8.29 -14.60
CA PRO A 228 -5.31 -7.78 -14.80
C PRO A 228 -4.31 -8.34 -13.79
N THR A 229 -3.07 -8.48 -14.21
CA THR A 229 -2.00 -9.07 -13.42
C THR A 229 -1.47 -8.09 -12.37
N ALA A 230 -1.17 -6.86 -12.79
CA ALA A 230 -0.66 -5.82 -11.89
C ALA A 230 -1.80 -5.03 -11.23
N MET A 231 -1.55 -4.52 -10.03
CA MET A 231 -2.54 -3.71 -9.29
C MET A 231 -2.83 -2.40 -10.01
N GLY A 232 -1.79 -1.74 -10.55
CA GLY A 232 -1.94 -0.53 -11.35
C GLY A 232 -2.76 -0.74 -12.62
N GLU A 233 -2.60 -1.87 -13.31
CA GLU A 233 -3.39 -2.21 -14.51
C GLU A 233 -4.90 -2.25 -14.23
N LEU A 234 -5.31 -2.73 -13.05
CA LEU A 234 -6.73 -2.71 -12.67
C LEU A 234 -7.23 -1.27 -12.50
N VAL A 235 -6.46 -0.44 -11.81
CA VAL A 235 -6.80 0.98 -11.61
C VAL A 235 -6.87 1.72 -12.94
N ASP A 236 -5.89 1.50 -13.81
CA ASP A 236 -5.85 2.07 -15.17
C ASP A 236 -7.06 1.62 -16.00
N SER A 237 -7.40 0.33 -15.93
CA SER A 237 -8.54 -0.22 -16.65
C SER A 237 -9.86 0.46 -16.25
N ILE A 238 -10.05 0.72 -14.94
CA ILE A 238 -11.26 1.40 -14.47
C ILE A 238 -11.25 2.89 -14.85
N ALA A 239 -10.08 3.54 -14.83
CA ALA A 239 -9.96 4.96 -15.18
C ALA A 239 -10.11 5.23 -16.67
N GLU A 240 -9.55 4.37 -17.53
CA GLU A 240 -9.32 4.61 -18.95
C GLU A 240 -10.17 3.70 -19.88
N TYR A 241 -10.92 2.75 -19.32
CA TYR A 241 -11.76 1.84 -20.10
C TYR A 241 -12.79 2.61 -20.93
N ASN A 242 -13.02 2.21 -22.18
CA ASN A 242 -13.97 2.87 -23.11
C ASN A 242 -15.39 3.06 -22.54
N ASN A 243 -15.79 2.20 -21.59
CA ASN A 243 -17.03 2.28 -20.83
C ASN A 243 -16.72 2.40 -19.34
N SER A 244 -15.77 3.25 -18.97
CA SER A 244 -15.27 3.40 -17.60
C SER A 244 -16.37 3.64 -16.57
N ALA A 245 -17.42 4.39 -16.93
CA ALA A 245 -18.59 4.61 -16.06
C ALA A 245 -19.35 3.32 -15.71
N ASN A 246 -19.12 2.22 -16.43
CA ASN A 246 -19.76 0.92 -16.19
C ASN A 246 -18.87 -0.01 -15.36
N ALA A 247 -17.59 0.32 -15.21
CA ALA A 247 -16.60 -0.51 -14.54
C ALA A 247 -16.71 -0.43 -13.02
N ILE A 248 -16.50 -1.56 -12.37
CA ILE A 248 -16.24 -1.67 -10.93
C ILE A 248 -15.04 -2.60 -10.72
N GLY A 249 -14.17 -2.24 -9.80
CA GLY A 249 -13.06 -3.09 -9.38
C GLY A 249 -12.76 -2.90 -7.90
N PHE A 250 -11.76 -3.59 -7.40
CA PHE A 250 -11.37 -3.51 -5.99
C PHE A 250 -9.85 -3.52 -5.82
N SER A 251 -9.42 -2.93 -4.72
CA SER A 251 -8.04 -2.86 -4.31
C SER A 251 -7.96 -2.76 -2.79
N VAL A 252 -6.78 -2.46 -2.26
CA VAL A 252 -6.60 -2.08 -0.87
C VAL A 252 -6.59 -0.55 -0.76
N TYR A 253 -7.13 -0.02 0.34
CA TYR A 253 -7.34 1.42 0.53
C TYR A 253 -6.02 2.19 0.39
N TYR A 254 -4.98 1.77 1.10
CA TYR A 254 -3.69 2.45 1.06
C TYR A 254 -3.13 2.60 -0.37
N TYR A 255 -3.26 1.56 -1.18
CA TYR A 255 -2.75 1.61 -2.57
C TYR A 255 -3.44 2.68 -3.39
N ILE A 256 -4.76 2.81 -3.28
CA ILE A 256 -5.54 3.77 -4.04
C ILE A 256 -5.35 5.20 -3.51
N ASP A 257 -5.31 5.36 -2.18
CA ASP A 257 -5.24 6.66 -1.54
C ASP A 257 -3.83 7.27 -1.62
N GLN A 258 -2.79 6.46 -1.35
CA GLN A 258 -1.43 6.94 -1.16
C GLN A 258 -0.45 6.62 -2.30
N MET A 259 -0.64 5.50 -3.02
CA MET A 259 0.35 5.05 -4.00
C MET A 259 -0.08 5.31 -5.44
N TYR A 260 -1.35 5.12 -5.76
CA TYR A 260 -1.82 5.12 -7.14
C TYR A 260 -3.17 5.82 -7.29
N SER A 261 -3.25 7.04 -6.80
CA SER A 261 -4.43 7.90 -7.01
C SER A 261 -4.48 8.37 -8.46
N LYS A 262 -5.62 8.19 -9.11
CA LYS A 262 -5.87 8.70 -10.47
C LYS A 262 -7.08 9.62 -10.48
N PRO A 263 -7.01 10.75 -11.20
CA PRO A 263 -8.18 11.56 -11.50
C PRO A 263 -9.28 10.72 -12.18
N GLY A 264 -10.53 11.05 -11.94
CA GLY A 264 -11.66 10.34 -12.53
C GLY A 264 -12.06 9.05 -11.82
N LEU A 265 -11.42 8.70 -10.71
CA LEU A 265 -11.78 7.55 -9.88
C LEU A 265 -12.39 7.97 -8.55
N ARG A 266 -13.31 7.16 -8.06
CA ARG A 266 -13.96 7.34 -6.78
C ARG A 266 -14.08 6.03 -6.02
N LEU A 267 -13.82 6.09 -4.71
CA LEU A 267 -14.09 4.99 -3.80
C LEU A 267 -15.60 4.94 -3.50
N LEU A 268 -16.16 3.73 -3.52
CA LEU A 268 -17.54 3.49 -3.08
C LEU A 268 -17.61 3.35 -1.58
N ALA A 269 -18.65 3.93 -0.98
CA ALA A 269 -19.06 3.57 0.36
C ALA A 269 -19.59 2.13 0.36
N VAL A 270 -19.31 1.38 1.43
CA VAL A 270 -19.86 0.03 1.64
C VAL A 270 -20.74 0.04 2.88
N ASP A 271 -21.97 -0.46 2.74
CA ASP A 271 -23.00 -0.38 3.78
C ASP A 271 -23.20 1.07 4.33
N GLY A 272 -22.99 2.06 3.46
CA GLY A 272 -23.12 3.49 3.80
C GLY A 272 -21.89 4.12 4.44
N VAL A 273 -20.81 3.37 4.68
CA VAL A 273 -19.55 3.89 5.27
C VAL A 273 -18.51 4.12 4.20
N THR A 274 -17.99 5.35 4.11
CA THR A 274 -16.88 5.69 3.21
C THR A 274 -15.56 5.23 3.82
N PRO A 275 -14.67 4.57 3.05
CA PRO A 275 -13.36 4.18 3.56
C PRO A 275 -12.47 5.42 3.79
N SER A 276 -11.84 5.48 4.95
CA SER A 276 -10.83 6.47 5.33
C SER A 276 -9.93 5.90 6.42
N ASN A 277 -8.81 6.55 6.72
CA ASN A 277 -7.95 6.12 7.83
C ASN A 277 -8.71 6.05 9.15
N GLU A 278 -9.63 6.99 9.42
CA GLU A 278 -10.45 7.01 10.63
C GLU A 278 -11.40 5.81 10.69
N THR A 279 -12.15 5.55 9.59
CA THR A 279 -13.12 4.45 9.54
C THR A 279 -12.46 3.07 9.47
N ILE A 280 -11.19 3.01 9.07
CA ILE A 280 -10.36 1.81 9.12
C ILE A 280 -9.78 1.62 10.53
N ALA A 281 -9.35 2.70 11.19
CA ALA A 281 -8.80 2.66 12.54
C ALA A 281 -9.84 2.20 13.56
N ASP A 282 -11.04 2.79 13.53
CA ASP A 282 -12.15 2.46 14.44
C ASP A 282 -12.97 1.24 13.98
N GLN A 283 -12.64 0.67 12.79
CA GLN A 283 -13.28 -0.49 12.18
C GLN A 283 -14.78 -0.29 11.86
N SER A 284 -15.23 0.94 11.73
CA SER A 284 -16.60 1.24 11.26
C SER A 284 -16.76 0.92 9.76
N TYR A 285 -15.68 0.99 8.96
CA TYR A 285 -15.70 0.46 7.61
C TYR A 285 -15.74 -1.08 7.62
N PRO A 286 -16.69 -1.72 6.93
CA PRO A 286 -17.01 -3.13 7.19
C PRO A 286 -16.01 -4.14 6.60
N LEU A 287 -15.08 -3.73 5.74
CA LEU A 287 -14.14 -4.61 5.03
C LEU A 287 -12.68 -4.35 5.42
N CYS A 288 -12.44 -4.05 6.70
CA CYS A 288 -11.10 -3.90 7.27
C CYS A 288 -10.36 -5.23 7.34
N ASN A 289 -9.05 -5.18 7.18
CA ASN A 289 -8.15 -6.32 7.34
C ASN A 289 -6.81 -5.86 7.91
N GLU A 290 -6.17 -6.76 8.63
CA GLU A 290 -4.81 -6.55 9.12
C GLU A 290 -3.79 -6.95 8.06
N PHE A 291 -2.59 -6.37 8.17
CA PHE A 291 -1.40 -6.84 7.48
C PHE A 291 -0.29 -7.14 8.49
N TYR A 292 0.67 -7.95 8.09
CA TYR A 292 1.52 -8.69 9.01
C TYR A 292 2.99 -8.45 8.73
N ALA A 293 3.79 -8.46 9.82
CA ALA A 293 5.20 -8.81 9.76
C ALA A 293 5.34 -10.30 10.06
N ALA A 294 6.20 -11.02 9.33
CA ALA A 294 6.51 -12.41 9.62
C ALA A 294 7.99 -12.73 9.39
N ILE A 295 8.51 -13.65 10.20
CA ILE A 295 9.87 -14.19 10.17
C ILE A 295 9.79 -15.71 10.38
N LEU A 296 10.92 -16.41 10.23
CA LEU A 296 11.00 -17.81 10.63
C LEU A 296 11.00 -17.93 12.16
N GLN A 297 10.34 -18.95 12.71
CA GLN A 297 10.28 -19.21 14.16
C GLN A 297 11.66 -19.43 14.76
N ASP A 298 12.57 -20.06 14.03
CA ASP A 298 13.94 -20.36 14.42
C ASP A 298 14.93 -19.21 14.18
N SER A 299 14.45 -18.03 13.76
CA SER A 299 15.29 -16.84 13.66
C SER A 299 15.97 -16.56 15.00
N ALA A 300 17.30 -16.49 14.98
CA ALA A 300 18.10 -16.37 16.19
C ALA A 300 17.77 -15.10 16.98
N ALA A 301 17.82 -15.17 18.30
CA ALA A 301 17.71 -13.99 19.15
C ALA A 301 18.80 -12.96 18.75
N GLY A 302 18.38 -11.71 18.52
CA GLY A 302 19.29 -10.63 18.09
C GLY A 302 19.65 -10.63 16.59
N SER A 303 19.16 -11.59 15.77
CA SER A 303 19.31 -11.50 14.32
C SER A 303 18.62 -10.24 13.77
N PRO A 304 19.08 -9.71 12.63
CA PRO A 304 18.53 -8.47 12.07
C PRO A 304 17.00 -8.51 11.87
N GLU A 305 16.47 -9.61 11.31
CA GLU A 305 15.04 -9.79 11.10
C GLU A 305 14.27 -9.85 12.43
N ARG A 306 14.82 -10.51 13.45
CA ARG A 306 14.23 -10.59 14.81
C ARG A 306 14.19 -9.20 15.45
N ARG A 307 15.26 -8.43 15.35
CA ARG A 307 15.34 -7.06 15.90
C ARG A 307 14.30 -6.15 15.24
N ILE A 308 14.13 -6.19 13.91
CA ILE A 308 13.07 -5.43 13.21
C ILE A 308 11.69 -5.93 13.65
N TYR A 309 11.49 -7.23 13.66
CA TYR A 309 10.22 -7.83 14.07
C TYR A 309 9.80 -7.36 15.47
N GLU A 310 10.69 -7.39 16.44
CA GLU A 310 10.44 -6.90 17.80
C GLU A 310 10.23 -5.38 17.84
N TRP A 311 11.07 -4.63 17.11
CA TRP A 311 10.98 -3.18 17.03
C TRP A 311 9.64 -2.68 16.52
N LEU A 312 9.02 -3.37 15.57
CA LEU A 312 7.70 -3.02 15.05
C LEU A 312 6.57 -3.00 16.10
N SER A 313 6.78 -3.60 17.27
CA SER A 313 5.84 -3.54 18.41
C SER A 313 6.13 -2.39 19.39
N THR A 314 7.22 -1.66 19.22
CA THR A 314 7.56 -0.49 20.03
C THR A 314 6.80 0.75 19.57
N ASP A 315 6.80 1.83 20.38
CA ASP A 315 6.23 3.11 19.99
C ASP A 315 6.88 3.67 18.72
N ALA A 316 8.19 3.48 18.56
CA ALA A 316 8.93 3.88 17.37
C ALA A 316 8.48 3.11 16.13
N GLY A 317 8.25 1.82 16.24
CA GLY A 317 7.74 0.99 15.15
C GLY A 317 6.30 1.37 14.77
N ARG A 318 5.43 1.62 15.75
CA ARG A 318 4.06 2.12 15.50
C ARG A 318 4.08 3.48 14.81
N SER A 319 4.90 4.40 15.30
CA SER A 319 5.07 5.73 14.69
C SER A 319 5.60 5.64 13.24
N CYS A 320 6.49 4.69 12.94
CA CYS A 320 6.95 4.40 11.58
C CYS A 320 5.77 4.00 10.67
N ILE A 321 4.89 3.12 11.12
CA ILE A 321 3.72 2.65 10.38
C ILE A 321 2.78 3.84 10.09
N GLU A 322 2.48 4.65 11.12
CA GLU A 322 1.59 5.81 11.01
C GLU A 322 2.16 6.91 10.10
N ARG A 323 3.45 7.23 10.22
CA ARG A 323 4.13 8.18 9.32
C ARG A 323 4.15 7.70 7.87
N SER A 324 4.10 6.40 7.65
CA SER A 324 3.98 5.82 6.31
C SER A 324 2.57 5.93 5.74
N GLY A 325 1.59 6.46 6.51
CA GLY A 325 0.20 6.64 6.10
C GLY A 325 -0.72 5.44 6.36
N TYR A 326 -0.22 4.39 7.04
CA TYR A 326 -1.03 3.24 7.43
C TYR A 326 -1.63 3.42 8.81
N VAL A 327 -2.66 2.64 9.11
CA VAL A 327 -3.23 2.53 10.46
C VAL A 327 -2.46 1.47 11.23
N ALA A 328 -1.72 1.86 12.27
CA ALA A 328 -1.05 0.92 13.15
C ALA A 328 -2.07 0.15 14.02
N VAL A 329 -1.78 -1.11 14.36
CA VAL A 329 -2.53 -1.84 15.40
C VAL A 329 -1.91 -1.59 16.78
N GLN A 330 -2.77 -1.60 17.81
CA GLN A 330 -2.35 -1.41 19.20
C GLN A 330 -1.67 -2.66 19.77
#